data_b51fa6a82d5e15e1415b5c4135085640
#
_entry.id   b51fa6a82d5e15e1415b5c4135085640
#
_cell.length_a   1.000
_cell.length_b   1.000
_cell.length_c   1.000
_cell.angle_alpha   90.00
_cell.angle_beta   90.00
_cell.angle_gamma   90.00
#
_symmetry.space_group_name_H-M   'P 1'
#
loop_
_entity.id
_entity.type
_entity.pdbx_description
1 polymer ?
#
loop_
_entity_poly.entity_id
_entity_poly.type
_entity_poly.pdbx_seq_one_letter_code
_entity_poly.pdbx_strand_id
1 'polypeptide(L)'
;DMITDAQLQTLFIAGIEMHGYLPFKSYILSIPVTQQAWLAIEALKISGFSPLLPDMKLSEQLASGNVPAYTWLGDRWEILAEVHDVESLQSAIQSAEALGALILSYTGRSFKASIRPDDLRSLASIPSIVWIQQREAPAEKENYTGTKNHRSNAIRVPYAGGREYDGSGITVGHGDDGDIVPHIDFTGRILFNRS
;
A
#
# COMPACT_ATOMS: atom_id res chain seq x y z
N ASP A 1 18.32 -5.60 23.41
CA ASP A 1 18.47 -6.79 22.59
C ASP A 1 17.20 -7.04 21.80
N MET A 2 17.29 -7.78 20.70
CA MET A 2 16.11 -8.24 19.97
C MET A 2 15.33 -9.21 20.85
N ILE A 3 14.02 -9.29 20.60
CA ILE A 3 13.15 -10.24 21.31
C ILE A 3 13.61 -11.68 20.98
N THR A 4 13.69 -12.53 21.98
CA THR A 4 14.09 -13.94 21.83
C THR A 4 12.89 -14.83 21.54
N ASP A 5 13.12 -16.03 21.00
CA ASP A 5 12.05 -17.00 20.75
C ASP A 5 11.26 -17.35 22.00
N ALA A 6 11.94 -17.47 23.16
CA ALA A 6 11.29 -17.73 24.44
C ALA A 6 10.38 -16.58 24.88
N GLN A 7 10.78 -15.34 24.61
CA GLN A 7 9.95 -14.16 24.89
C GLN A 7 8.77 -14.07 23.93
N LEU A 8 8.98 -14.38 22.63
CA LEU A 8 7.89 -14.50 21.65
C LEU A 8 6.85 -15.52 22.07
N GLN A 9 7.29 -16.69 22.52
CA GLN A 9 6.41 -17.73 23.02
C GLN A 9 5.59 -17.26 24.25
N THR A 10 6.23 -16.51 25.16
CA THR A 10 5.56 -15.95 26.32
C THR A 10 4.45 -14.96 25.91
N LEU A 11 4.71 -14.10 24.94
CA LEU A 11 3.71 -13.17 24.40
C LEU A 11 2.54 -13.91 23.75
N PHE A 12 2.86 -14.91 22.91
CA PHE A 12 1.85 -15.71 22.22
C PHE A 12 0.91 -16.44 23.18
N ILE A 13 1.45 -17.08 24.23
CA ILE A 13 0.65 -17.76 25.27
C ILE A 13 -0.26 -16.76 26.01
N ALA A 14 0.18 -15.51 26.16
CA ALA A 14 -0.62 -14.44 26.78
C ALA A 14 -1.66 -13.83 25.83
N GLY A 15 -1.78 -14.32 24.59
CA GLY A 15 -2.69 -13.80 23.57
C GLY A 15 -2.25 -12.47 22.96
N ILE A 16 -0.96 -12.13 23.09
CA ILE A 16 -0.40 -10.92 22.48
C ILE A 16 0.08 -11.24 21.08
N GLU A 17 -0.42 -10.52 20.11
CA GLU A 17 -0.04 -10.66 18.71
C GLU A 17 1.01 -9.64 18.31
N MET A 18 2.05 -10.09 17.62
CA MET A 18 3.10 -9.23 17.10
C MET A 18 2.91 -9.04 15.60
N HIS A 19 2.66 -7.78 15.18
CA HIS A 19 2.36 -7.42 13.80
C HIS A 19 3.58 -6.94 13.01
N GLY A 20 4.57 -6.36 13.68
CA GLY A 20 5.75 -5.87 12.97
C GLY A 20 6.85 -5.32 13.86
N TYR A 21 8.00 -5.15 13.25
CA TYR A 21 9.18 -4.53 13.84
C TYR A 21 9.33 -3.10 13.30
N LEU A 22 9.61 -2.18 14.20
CA LEU A 22 9.99 -0.81 13.88
C LEU A 22 11.47 -0.58 14.25
N PRO A 23 12.16 0.39 13.63
CA PRO A 23 13.52 0.75 14.03
C PRO A 23 13.65 1.01 15.53
N PHE A 24 14.88 0.93 16.04
CA PHE A 24 15.22 1.14 17.46
C PHE A 24 14.61 0.13 18.42
N LYS A 25 14.52 -1.16 18.03
CA LYS A 25 14.04 -2.28 18.86
C LYS A 25 12.60 -2.11 19.34
N SER A 26 11.76 -1.53 18.49
CA SER A 26 10.34 -1.33 18.75
C SER A 26 9.49 -2.33 17.99
N TYR A 27 8.34 -2.67 18.51
CA TYR A 27 7.42 -3.64 17.92
C TYR A 27 5.98 -3.12 17.97
N ILE A 28 5.20 -3.44 16.95
CA ILE A 28 3.76 -3.19 16.94
C ILE A 28 3.09 -4.46 17.47
N LEU A 29 2.32 -4.29 18.54
CA LEU A 29 1.64 -5.39 19.22
C LEU A 29 0.17 -5.10 19.37
N SER A 30 -0.68 -6.14 19.24
CA SER A 30 -2.04 -6.15 19.79
C SER A 30 -2.02 -6.81 21.16
N ILE A 31 -2.40 -6.06 22.18
CA ILE A 31 -2.35 -6.51 23.57
C ILE A 31 -3.80 -6.61 24.09
N PRO A 32 -4.31 -7.83 24.38
CA PRO A 32 -5.63 -7.97 24.97
C PRO A 32 -5.67 -7.39 26.41
N VAL A 33 -6.80 -6.83 26.79
CA VAL A 33 -6.99 -6.24 28.11
C VAL A 33 -7.22 -7.35 29.14
N THR A 34 -6.19 -8.16 29.41
CA THR A 34 -6.22 -9.26 30.38
C THR A 34 -5.06 -9.13 31.38
N GLN A 35 -5.23 -9.66 32.59
CA GLN A 35 -4.17 -9.68 33.59
C GLN A 35 -2.95 -10.48 33.09
N GLN A 36 -3.18 -11.59 32.38
CA GLN A 36 -2.12 -12.44 31.84
C GLN A 36 -1.25 -11.68 30.82
N ALA A 37 -1.86 -10.89 29.94
CA ALA A 37 -1.13 -10.08 28.98
C ALA A 37 -0.25 -9.02 29.67
N TRP A 38 -0.78 -8.35 30.68
CA TRP A 38 0.00 -7.37 31.46
C TRP A 38 1.17 -7.99 32.19
N LEU A 39 1.01 -9.15 32.82
CA LEU A 39 2.10 -9.89 33.46
C LEU A 39 3.18 -10.32 32.47
N ALA A 40 2.80 -10.73 31.25
CA ALA A 40 3.74 -11.07 30.20
C ALA A 40 4.57 -9.85 29.75
N ILE A 41 3.93 -8.69 29.59
CA ILE A 41 4.60 -7.43 29.25
C ILE A 41 5.57 -7.00 30.35
N GLU A 42 5.17 -7.06 31.61
CA GLU A 42 6.04 -6.75 32.76
C GLU A 42 7.27 -7.67 32.83
N ALA A 43 7.08 -8.97 32.56
CA ALA A 43 8.17 -9.94 32.55
C ALA A 43 9.24 -9.67 31.50
N LEU A 44 8.87 -9.00 30.38
CA LEU A 44 9.80 -8.62 29.32
C LEU A 44 10.70 -7.43 29.67
N LYS A 45 10.41 -6.71 30.75
CA LYS A 45 11.15 -5.50 31.18
C LYS A 45 11.34 -4.50 30.04
N ILE A 46 10.26 -4.23 29.28
CA ILE A 46 10.30 -3.27 28.18
C ILE A 46 10.56 -1.86 28.73
N SER A 47 11.25 -1.04 27.95
CA SER A 47 11.60 0.35 28.32
C SER A 47 10.39 1.29 28.37
N GLY A 48 9.34 0.95 27.61
CA GLY A 48 8.10 1.73 27.56
C GLY A 48 7.18 1.21 26.46
N PHE A 49 5.95 1.66 26.50
CA PHE A 49 4.97 1.42 25.43
C PHE A 49 4.09 2.66 25.26
N SER A 50 3.55 2.81 24.07
CA SER A 50 2.62 3.88 23.72
C SER A 50 1.52 3.30 22.85
N PRO A 51 0.26 3.73 23.02
CA PRO A 51 -0.77 3.36 22.08
C PRO A 51 -0.45 3.91 20.69
N LEU A 52 -0.78 3.17 19.64
CA LEU A 52 -0.73 3.63 18.27
C LEU A 52 -1.93 4.55 18.04
N LEU A 53 -1.69 5.86 18.10
CA LEU A 53 -2.74 6.86 17.94
C LEU A 53 -3.22 6.95 16.48
N PRO A 54 -4.49 7.34 16.24
CA PRO A 54 -5.03 7.46 14.87
C PRO A 54 -4.16 8.30 13.94
N ASP A 55 -3.65 9.44 14.39
CA ASP A 55 -2.82 10.33 13.58
C ASP A 55 -1.47 9.69 13.19
N MET A 56 -0.97 8.71 13.94
CA MET A 56 0.24 7.95 13.60
C MET A 56 0.02 6.94 12.48
N LYS A 57 -1.23 6.64 12.15
CA LYS A 57 -1.62 5.73 11.09
C LYS A 57 -1.92 6.44 9.76
N LEU A 58 -1.83 7.76 9.72
CA LEU A 58 -2.15 8.56 8.54
C LEU A 58 -0.87 9.02 7.82
N SER A 59 -0.91 9.02 6.49
CA SER A 59 0.11 9.72 5.71
C SER A 59 0.14 11.22 6.05
N GLU A 60 1.27 11.86 5.85
CA GLU A 60 1.47 13.28 6.14
C GLU A 60 0.41 14.17 5.47
N GLN A 61 0.06 13.87 4.21
CA GLN A 61 -0.94 14.61 3.46
C GLN A 61 -2.33 14.49 4.08
N LEU A 62 -2.72 13.29 4.50
CA LEU A 62 -4.00 13.06 5.16
C LEU A 62 -4.03 13.68 6.56
N ALA A 63 -2.96 13.54 7.33
CA ALA A 63 -2.86 14.07 8.70
C ALA A 63 -2.92 15.61 8.71
N SER A 64 -2.26 16.26 7.74
CA SER A 64 -2.26 17.72 7.59
C SER A 64 -3.51 18.28 6.90
N GLY A 65 -4.31 17.44 6.23
CA GLY A 65 -5.41 17.88 5.38
C GLY A 65 -4.99 18.48 4.04
N ASN A 66 -3.69 18.50 3.74
CA ASN A 66 -3.15 19.02 2.49
C ASN A 66 -3.09 17.92 1.42
N VAL A 67 -4.27 17.45 1.00
CA VAL A 67 -4.38 16.37 0.02
C VAL A 67 -4.38 16.90 -1.41
N PRO A 68 -3.70 16.21 -2.35
CA PRO A 68 -3.72 16.56 -3.76
C PRO A 68 -5.12 16.52 -4.35
N ALA A 69 -5.36 17.36 -5.37
CA ALA A 69 -6.67 17.47 -6.01
C ALA A 69 -7.21 16.14 -6.57
N TYR A 70 -6.32 15.27 -7.05
CA TYR A 70 -6.72 13.96 -7.57
C TYR A 70 -7.25 13.00 -6.49
N THR A 71 -7.05 13.29 -5.21
CA THR A 71 -7.58 12.51 -4.08
C THR A 71 -9.07 12.74 -3.87
N TRP A 72 -9.59 13.89 -4.32
CA TRP A 72 -10.98 14.26 -4.12
C TRP A 72 -11.92 13.54 -5.09
N LEU A 73 -12.97 12.95 -4.53
CA LEU A 73 -14.10 12.38 -5.25
C LEU A 73 -15.38 13.06 -4.72
N GLY A 74 -15.72 14.20 -5.31
CA GLY A 74 -16.77 15.08 -4.79
C GLY A 74 -16.37 15.71 -3.45
N ASP A 75 -17.12 15.44 -2.39
CA ASP A 75 -16.88 15.89 -1.02
C ASP A 75 -16.08 14.89 -0.18
N ARG A 76 -15.52 13.85 -0.81
CA ARG A 76 -14.87 12.71 -0.16
C ARG A 76 -13.42 12.57 -0.63
N TRP A 77 -12.60 11.93 0.19
CA TRP A 77 -11.24 11.53 -0.18
C TRP A 77 -11.22 10.06 -0.58
N GLU A 78 -10.53 9.77 -1.67
CA GLU A 78 -10.19 8.40 -2.05
C GLU A 78 -8.90 8.00 -1.35
N ILE A 79 -8.97 6.92 -0.57
CA ILE A 79 -7.88 6.46 0.29
C ILE A 79 -7.58 4.98 0.03
N LEU A 80 -6.36 4.60 0.40
CA LEU A 80 -5.94 3.22 0.55
C LEU A 80 -5.70 2.97 2.04
N ALA A 81 -6.38 1.99 2.61
CA ALA A 81 -6.18 1.54 3.99
C ALA A 81 -5.57 0.13 4.00
N GLU A 82 -4.64 -0.10 4.91
CA GLU A 82 -3.98 -1.39 5.13
C GLU A 82 -4.29 -1.92 6.53
N VAL A 83 -4.54 -3.23 6.64
CA VAL A 83 -4.76 -3.93 7.90
C VAL A 83 -3.55 -4.77 8.29
N HIS A 84 -3.44 -5.14 9.58
CA HIS A 84 -2.33 -5.94 10.10
C HIS A 84 -2.24 -7.32 9.45
N ASP A 85 -3.37 -7.98 9.24
CA ASP A 85 -3.47 -9.33 8.68
C ASP A 85 -4.69 -9.46 7.76
N VAL A 86 -4.71 -10.52 6.94
CA VAL A 86 -5.77 -10.77 5.96
C VAL A 86 -7.09 -11.13 6.66
N GLU A 87 -7.01 -11.78 7.80
CA GLU A 87 -8.17 -12.25 8.58
C GLU A 87 -8.99 -11.08 9.10
N SER A 88 -8.35 -9.97 9.46
CA SER A 88 -9.02 -8.77 9.95
C SER A 88 -9.60 -7.88 8.85
N LEU A 89 -9.30 -8.14 7.57
CA LEU A 89 -9.72 -7.30 6.45
C LEU A 89 -11.24 -7.10 6.39
N GLN A 90 -12.00 -8.19 6.46
CA GLN A 90 -13.47 -8.11 6.33
C GLN A 90 -14.12 -7.35 7.49
N SER A 91 -13.63 -7.54 8.71
CA SER A 91 -14.12 -6.80 9.88
C SER A 91 -13.75 -5.32 9.82
N ALA A 92 -12.57 -4.99 9.29
CA ALA A 92 -12.16 -3.61 9.04
C ALA A 92 -13.04 -2.93 7.99
N ILE A 93 -13.34 -3.62 6.89
CA ILE A 93 -14.25 -3.14 5.84
C ILE A 93 -15.64 -2.85 6.41
N GLN A 94 -16.24 -3.80 7.14
CA GLN A 94 -17.55 -3.61 7.78
C GLN A 94 -17.56 -2.42 8.75
N SER A 95 -16.49 -2.26 9.52
CA SER A 95 -16.35 -1.12 10.42
C SER A 95 -16.21 0.20 9.67
N ALA A 96 -15.49 0.20 8.55
CA ALA A 96 -15.36 1.36 7.67
C ALA A 96 -16.70 1.75 7.03
N GLU A 97 -17.47 0.77 6.55
CA GLU A 97 -18.81 0.98 5.99
C GLU A 97 -19.78 1.55 7.04
N ALA A 98 -19.70 1.06 8.28
CA ALA A 98 -20.49 1.60 9.39
C ALA A 98 -20.17 3.07 9.71
N LEU A 99 -18.95 3.54 9.41
CA LEU A 99 -18.55 4.95 9.46
C LEU A 99 -18.93 5.72 8.18
N GLY A 100 -19.62 5.08 7.24
CA GLY A 100 -20.05 5.69 5.99
C GLY A 100 -18.99 5.71 4.89
N ALA A 101 -17.92 4.93 5.00
CA ALA A 101 -16.98 4.73 3.91
C ALA A 101 -17.65 3.94 2.76
N LEU A 102 -17.35 4.31 1.52
CA LEU A 102 -17.75 3.55 0.34
C LEU A 102 -16.55 2.74 -0.13
N ILE A 103 -16.64 1.42 -0.06
CA ILE A 103 -15.56 0.53 -0.47
C ILE A 103 -15.52 0.45 -2.00
N LEU A 104 -14.36 0.72 -2.58
CA LEU A 104 -14.14 0.73 -4.04
C LEU A 104 -13.56 -0.59 -4.51
N SER A 105 -12.58 -1.14 -3.79
CA SER A 105 -11.96 -2.44 -4.06
C SER A 105 -11.16 -2.90 -2.86
N TYR A 106 -10.79 -4.18 -2.83
CA TYR A 106 -9.85 -4.71 -1.83
C TYR A 106 -9.00 -5.83 -2.42
N THR A 107 -7.80 -5.99 -1.90
CA THR A 107 -6.87 -7.05 -2.28
C THR A 107 -5.84 -7.29 -1.16
N GLY A 108 -5.52 -8.56 -0.91
CA GLY A 108 -4.57 -8.93 0.13
C GLY A 108 -4.97 -8.35 1.50
N ARG A 109 -4.12 -7.45 2.04
CA ARG A 109 -4.34 -6.77 3.32
C ARG A 109 -4.80 -5.31 3.16
N SER A 110 -5.24 -4.92 1.99
CA SER A 110 -5.57 -3.52 1.71
C SER A 110 -6.95 -3.37 1.12
N PHE A 111 -7.58 -2.24 1.37
CA PHE A 111 -8.81 -1.84 0.70
C PHE A 111 -8.76 -0.36 0.29
N LYS A 112 -9.33 -0.07 -0.87
CA LYS A 112 -9.57 1.30 -1.35
C LYS A 112 -10.96 1.71 -0.96
N ALA A 113 -11.10 2.91 -0.46
CA ALA A 113 -12.38 3.46 -0.05
C ALA A 113 -12.49 4.96 -0.33
N SER A 114 -13.71 5.43 -0.39
CA SER A 114 -14.03 6.85 -0.41
C SER A 114 -14.66 7.22 0.93
N ILE A 115 -14.09 8.19 1.64
CA ILE A 115 -14.51 8.61 2.99
C ILE A 115 -14.57 10.13 3.10
N ARG A 116 -15.47 10.64 3.93
CA ARG A 116 -15.46 12.08 4.23
C ARG A 116 -14.27 12.44 5.10
N PRO A 117 -13.64 13.62 4.89
CA PRO A 117 -12.50 14.06 5.70
C PRO A 117 -12.74 13.98 7.21
N ASP A 118 -13.94 14.34 7.66
CA ASP A 118 -14.31 14.37 9.09
C ASP A 118 -14.33 12.96 9.73
N ASP A 119 -14.58 11.92 8.93
CA ASP A 119 -14.67 10.53 9.39
C ASP A 119 -13.31 9.79 9.36
N LEU A 120 -12.27 10.41 8.79
CA LEU A 120 -10.97 9.79 8.58
C LEU A 120 -10.31 9.33 9.89
N ARG A 121 -10.34 10.17 10.93
CA ARG A 121 -9.77 9.81 12.23
C ARG A 121 -10.53 8.68 12.92
N SER A 122 -11.84 8.63 12.72
CA SER A 122 -12.66 7.51 13.21
C SER A 122 -12.28 6.21 12.50
N LEU A 123 -12.03 6.26 11.18
CA LEU A 123 -11.50 5.13 10.42
C LEU A 123 -10.12 4.70 10.95
N ALA A 124 -9.20 5.63 11.17
CA ALA A 124 -7.88 5.34 11.72
C ALA A 124 -7.92 4.80 13.16
N SER A 125 -9.02 5.04 13.90
CA SER A 125 -9.22 4.49 15.24
C SER A 125 -9.57 3.01 15.25
N ILE A 126 -9.90 2.40 14.09
CA ILE A 126 -10.14 0.96 13.99
C ILE A 126 -8.83 0.23 14.31
N PRO A 127 -8.82 -0.68 15.32
CA PRO A 127 -7.59 -1.31 15.80
C PRO A 127 -6.85 -2.12 14.72
N SER A 128 -7.59 -2.82 13.85
CA SER A 128 -7.02 -3.64 12.79
C SER A 128 -6.39 -2.85 11.65
N ILE A 129 -6.70 -1.57 11.49
CA ILE A 129 -6.07 -0.71 10.49
C ILE A 129 -4.70 -0.26 11.00
N VAL A 130 -3.66 -0.49 10.18
CA VAL A 130 -2.28 -0.13 10.48
C VAL A 130 -1.84 1.14 9.78
N TRP A 131 -2.31 1.39 8.56
CA TRP A 131 -1.91 2.54 7.76
C TRP A 131 -3.04 3.01 6.84
N ILE A 132 -3.13 4.33 6.65
CA ILE A 132 -4.04 4.95 5.68
C ILE A 132 -3.27 6.01 4.92
N GLN A 133 -3.33 5.94 3.61
CA GLN A 133 -2.78 6.95 2.71
C GLN A 133 -3.81 7.39 1.68
N GLN A 134 -3.59 8.57 1.10
CA GLN A 134 -4.38 9.01 -0.04
C GLN A 134 -4.11 8.10 -1.25
N ARG A 135 -5.04 8.09 -2.21
CA ARG A 135 -4.81 7.38 -3.48
C ARG A 135 -3.51 7.85 -4.12
N GLU A 136 -2.86 6.96 -4.83
CA GLU A 136 -1.68 7.29 -5.61
C GLU A 136 -2.00 8.27 -6.74
N ALA A 137 -1.00 9.08 -7.10
CA ALA A 137 -1.11 9.95 -8.25
C ALA A 137 -1.41 9.12 -9.50
N PRO A 138 -2.25 9.62 -10.42
CA PRO A 138 -2.42 8.98 -11.72
C PRO A 138 -1.06 8.78 -12.39
N ALA A 139 -0.82 7.59 -12.93
CA ALA A 139 0.41 7.30 -13.65
C ALA A 139 0.55 8.22 -14.86
N GLU A 140 1.69 8.88 -14.99
CA GLU A 140 2.02 9.67 -16.17
C GLU A 140 2.83 8.85 -17.15
N LYS A 141 2.59 9.07 -18.45
CA LYS A 141 3.34 8.37 -19.51
C LYS A 141 4.74 8.96 -19.64
N GLU A 142 5.74 8.25 -19.15
CA GLU A 142 7.15 8.71 -19.17
C GLU A 142 7.94 8.34 -20.43
N ASN A 143 7.36 7.56 -21.36
CA ASN A 143 8.04 6.94 -22.49
C ASN A 143 8.77 7.93 -23.44
N TYR A 144 8.27 9.16 -23.59
CA TYR A 144 8.88 10.12 -24.51
C TYR A 144 10.24 10.63 -24.00
N THR A 145 10.32 10.96 -22.73
CA THR A 145 11.56 11.41 -22.10
C THR A 145 12.56 10.27 -21.95
N GLY A 146 12.08 9.06 -21.62
CA GLY A 146 12.90 7.86 -21.55
C GLY A 146 13.58 7.51 -22.88
N THR A 147 12.86 7.53 -23.98
CA THR A 147 13.42 7.26 -25.32
C THR A 147 14.49 8.28 -25.73
N LYS A 148 14.33 9.54 -25.38
CA LYS A 148 15.35 10.59 -25.63
C LYS A 148 16.60 10.40 -24.77
N ASN A 149 16.42 10.17 -23.48
CA ASN A 149 17.52 10.03 -22.54
C ASN A 149 18.40 8.82 -22.86
N HIS A 150 17.78 7.73 -23.30
CA HIS A 150 18.48 6.51 -23.71
C HIS A 150 18.95 6.52 -25.18
N ARG A 151 18.68 7.62 -25.94
CA ARG A 151 19.01 7.76 -27.36
C ARG A 151 18.47 6.62 -28.24
N SER A 152 17.48 5.89 -27.79
CA SER A 152 16.89 4.77 -28.53
C SER A 152 16.17 5.23 -29.80
N ASN A 153 15.79 6.50 -29.89
CA ASN A 153 15.29 7.10 -31.11
C ASN A 153 16.32 7.09 -32.26
N ALA A 154 17.62 7.20 -31.96
CA ALA A 154 18.68 7.15 -33.01
C ALA A 154 18.85 5.75 -33.63
N ILE A 155 18.41 4.71 -32.91
CA ILE A 155 18.53 3.31 -33.34
C ILE A 155 17.49 2.97 -34.42
N ARG A 156 16.27 3.51 -34.32
CA ARG A 156 15.10 3.17 -35.12
C ARG A 156 14.81 4.10 -36.31
N VAL A 157 15.49 5.25 -36.42
CA VAL A 157 15.16 6.24 -37.44
C VAL A 157 15.83 5.93 -38.78
N PRO A 158 15.14 6.19 -39.95
CA PRO A 158 15.60 5.88 -41.25
C PRO A 158 16.43 7.00 -41.95
N TYR A 159 16.94 7.97 -41.23
CA TYR A 159 17.74 9.06 -41.80
C TYR A 159 19.22 8.93 -41.47
N ALA A 160 20.05 9.78 -42.08
CA ALA A 160 21.51 9.74 -41.97
C ALA A 160 21.97 9.69 -40.50
N GLY A 161 22.67 8.64 -40.12
CA GLY A 161 23.12 8.32 -38.77
C GLY A 161 22.18 7.43 -37.94
N GLY A 162 20.98 7.13 -38.43
CA GLY A 162 20.09 6.11 -37.84
C GLY A 162 20.48 4.70 -38.30
N ARG A 163 20.03 3.67 -37.62
CA ARG A 163 20.36 2.27 -37.93
C ARG A 163 19.18 1.47 -38.45
N GLU A 164 17.97 2.06 -38.47
CA GLU A 164 16.72 1.44 -38.97
C GLU A 164 16.35 0.11 -38.28
N TYR A 165 16.81 -0.10 -37.06
CA TYR A 165 16.44 -1.30 -36.30
C TYR A 165 14.97 -1.22 -35.86
N ASP A 166 14.15 -2.11 -36.35
CA ASP A 166 12.71 -2.19 -36.09
C ASP A 166 12.31 -3.36 -35.18
N GLY A 167 13.30 -4.18 -34.78
CA GLY A 167 13.07 -5.36 -33.96
C GLY A 167 12.56 -6.57 -34.74
N SER A 168 12.58 -6.55 -36.07
CA SER A 168 12.18 -7.69 -36.90
C SER A 168 12.93 -8.95 -36.48
N GLY A 169 12.22 -10.07 -36.30
CA GLY A 169 12.78 -11.34 -35.87
C GLY A 169 13.12 -11.46 -34.38
N ILE A 170 12.86 -10.39 -33.56
CA ILE A 170 13.10 -10.41 -32.13
C ILE A 170 11.77 -10.53 -31.38
N THR A 171 11.70 -11.47 -30.46
CA THR A 171 10.58 -11.59 -29.51
C THR A 171 11.00 -11.00 -28.15
N VAL A 172 10.19 -10.08 -27.62
CA VAL A 172 10.42 -9.44 -26.32
C VAL A 172 9.29 -9.84 -25.38
N GLY A 173 9.64 -10.32 -24.19
CA GLY A 173 8.70 -10.45 -23.06
C GLY A 173 8.68 -9.16 -22.28
N HIS A 174 7.49 -8.61 -22.03
CA HIS A 174 7.29 -7.43 -21.19
C HIS A 174 6.29 -7.78 -20.10
N GLY A 175 6.60 -7.42 -18.86
CA GLY A 175 5.70 -7.54 -17.71
C GLY A 175 5.42 -6.16 -17.15
N ASP A 176 4.13 -5.82 -17.01
CA ASP A 176 3.66 -4.55 -16.47
C ASP A 176 2.34 -4.79 -15.73
N ASP A 177 1.91 -3.84 -14.94
CA ASP A 177 0.62 -3.83 -14.24
C ASP A 177 -0.52 -3.28 -15.11
N GLY A 178 -0.24 -2.86 -16.34
CA GLY A 178 -1.18 -2.35 -17.31
C GLY A 178 -1.51 -3.36 -18.43
N ASP A 179 -2.72 -3.23 -18.98
CA ASP A 179 -3.14 -3.98 -20.15
C ASP A 179 -2.59 -3.39 -21.45
N ILE A 180 -2.26 -4.25 -22.40
CA ILE A 180 -1.99 -3.83 -23.76
C ILE A 180 -3.32 -3.47 -24.43
N VAL A 181 -3.58 -2.17 -24.54
CA VAL A 181 -4.74 -1.69 -25.28
C VAL A 181 -4.50 -1.81 -26.81
N PRO A 182 -5.56 -1.98 -27.63
CA PRO A 182 -5.44 -1.99 -29.07
C PRO A 182 -4.75 -0.71 -29.59
N HIS A 183 -3.61 -0.87 -30.24
CA HIS A 183 -2.85 0.22 -30.83
C HIS A 183 -2.28 -0.22 -32.17
N ILE A 184 -2.21 0.69 -33.14
CA ILE A 184 -1.74 0.40 -34.49
C ILE A 184 -0.32 -0.19 -34.48
N ASP A 185 0.54 0.24 -33.59
CA ASP A 185 1.92 -0.23 -33.47
C ASP A 185 2.04 -1.70 -33.03
N PHE A 186 0.98 -2.24 -32.40
CA PHE A 186 0.94 -3.63 -31.94
C PHE A 186 0.19 -4.56 -32.91
N THR A 187 -0.39 -4.03 -33.99
CA THR A 187 -1.14 -4.84 -34.93
C THR A 187 -0.26 -5.95 -35.55
N GLY A 188 -0.65 -7.22 -35.32
CA GLY A 188 0.08 -8.39 -35.79
C GLY A 188 1.41 -8.67 -35.08
N ARG A 189 1.73 -7.96 -33.99
CA ARG A 189 3.00 -8.11 -33.25
C ARG A 189 2.86 -8.80 -31.91
N ILE A 190 1.64 -8.92 -31.37
CA ILE A 190 1.40 -9.57 -30.09
C ILE A 190 1.29 -11.07 -30.31
N LEU A 191 2.26 -11.84 -29.82
CA LEU A 191 2.25 -13.32 -29.86
C LEU A 191 1.42 -13.88 -28.70
N PHE A 192 1.43 -13.21 -27.54
CA PHE A 192 0.78 -13.67 -26.33
C PHE A 192 0.52 -12.48 -25.39
N ASN A 193 -0.70 -12.39 -24.86
CA ASN A 193 -1.07 -11.44 -23.81
C ASN A 193 -1.80 -12.19 -22.69
N ARG A 194 -1.40 -11.96 -21.46
CA ARG A 194 -2.12 -12.37 -20.23
C ARG A 194 -2.41 -11.11 -19.45
N SER A 195 -3.65 -10.72 -19.38
CA SER A 195 -4.19 -9.79 -18.40
C SER A 195 -4.90 -10.56 -17.29
#